data_7c0f3c549539e7ceac2dd34fb47509d9
#
_entry.id   7c0f3c549539e7ceac2dd34fb47509d9
#
_cell.length_a   1.000
_cell.length_b   1.000
_cell.length_c   1.000
_cell.angle_alpha   90.00
_cell.angle_beta   90.00
_cell.angle_gamma   90.00
#
_symmetry.space_group_name_H-M   'P 1'
#
loop_
_entity.id
_entity.type
_entity.pdbx_description
1 polymer ?
#
loop_
_entity_poly.entity_id
_entity_poly.type
_entity_poly.pdbx_seq_one_letter_code
_entity_poly.pdbx_strand_id
1 'polypeptide(L)'
;MPASERPRERLLRVGPSALSSAELTSIILRTGVRGQSALALANSLLQVFGGVRGMASTSTQDLATHKGIGPAKAVQIKAAIELGRRAFMLEPEDLVQINGPQDVAELIVGDMRYLDREHFKVVILNAKNRVEDLVTISIGSLDSSLAHPREVFKECVRRNCARVILVHNHPSGDPTPSDADIAITRRLASCGLILGIEVLDHIIVGDNRYKSLKELGFMDREPVERRMIASMDWESPESGCLEFDA
;
A
#
# COMPACT_ATOMS: atom_id res chain seq x y z
N MET A 1 0.66 -7.35 37.02
CA MET A 1 0.06 -6.77 35.82
C MET A 1 -0.93 -7.77 35.26
N PRO A 2 -2.23 -7.40 35.10
CA PRO A 2 -3.22 -8.28 34.49
C PRO A 2 -2.77 -8.75 33.10
N ALA A 3 -3.22 -9.92 32.65
CA ALA A 3 -2.78 -10.45 31.35
C ALA A 3 -3.15 -9.49 30.20
N SER A 4 -4.36 -8.91 30.24
CA SER A 4 -4.85 -7.95 29.24
C SER A 4 -4.05 -6.65 29.13
N GLU A 5 -3.26 -6.33 30.15
CA GLU A 5 -2.46 -5.11 30.25
C GLU A 5 -1.00 -5.32 29.81
N ARG A 6 -0.61 -6.56 29.50
CA ARG A 6 0.75 -6.85 29.07
C ARG A 6 1.00 -6.27 27.69
N PRO A 7 2.19 -5.72 27.41
CA PRO A 7 2.47 -5.04 26.13
C PRO A 7 2.18 -5.86 24.87
N ARG A 8 2.42 -7.18 24.90
CA ARG A 8 2.13 -8.05 23.75
C ARG A 8 0.64 -8.21 23.48
N GLU A 9 -0.13 -8.44 24.53
CA GLU A 9 -1.58 -8.59 24.47
C GLU A 9 -2.24 -7.27 24.09
N ARG A 10 -1.70 -6.14 24.58
CA ARG A 10 -2.14 -4.80 24.14
C ARG A 10 -1.85 -4.57 22.66
N LEU A 11 -0.66 -4.94 22.19
CA LEU A 11 -0.31 -4.79 20.76
C LEU A 11 -1.28 -5.57 19.87
N LEU A 12 -1.63 -6.79 20.23
CA LEU A 12 -2.58 -7.62 19.49
C LEU A 12 -4.00 -7.04 19.49
N ARG A 13 -4.42 -6.42 20.59
CA ARG A 13 -5.77 -5.89 20.77
C ARG A 13 -5.99 -4.53 20.11
N VAL A 14 -5.05 -3.60 20.28
CA VAL A 14 -5.23 -2.18 19.90
C VAL A 14 -4.24 -1.71 18.85
N GLY A 15 -3.36 -2.56 18.37
CA GLY A 15 -2.34 -2.22 17.37
C GLY A 15 -1.13 -1.48 17.94
N PRO A 16 -0.05 -1.36 17.15
CA PRO A 16 1.23 -0.80 17.60
C PRO A 16 1.19 0.70 17.87
N SER A 17 0.34 1.46 17.17
CA SER A 17 0.21 2.91 17.30
C SER A 17 -0.30 3.36 18.67
N ALA A 18 -1.02 2.50 19.38
CA ALA A 18 -1.55 2.77 20.70
C ALA A 18 -0.58 2.42 21.85
N LEU A 19 0.61 1.90 21.54
CA LEU A 19 1.62 1.53 22.54
C LEU A 19 2.66 2.65 22.68
N SER A 20 3.10 2.83 23.93
CA SER A 20 4.23 3.71 24.23
C SER A 20 5.55 3.13 23.74
N SER A 21 6.57 3.97 23.55
CA SER A 21 7.92 3.52 23.18
C SER A 21 8.49 2.52 24.22
N ALA A 22 8.13 2.65 25.48
CA ALA A 22 8.56 1.72 26.53
C ALA A 22 7.89 0.34 26.37
N GLU A 23 6.61 0.30 26.03
CA GLU A 23 5.90 -0.96 25.78
C GLU A 23 6.48 -1.66 24.56
N LEU A 24 6.69 -0.94 23.44
CA LEU A 24 7.32 -1.49 22.23
C LEU A 24 8.74 -2.00 22.51
N THR A 25 9.57 -1.22 23.21
CA THR A 25 10.92 -1.65 23.63
C THR A 25 10.87 -2.88 24.51
N SER A 26 9.91 -2.97 25.44
CA SER A 26 9.76 -4.12 26.31
C SER A 26 9.40 -5.42 25.57
N ILE A 27 8.65 -5.31 24.47
CA ILE A 27 8.34 -6.44 23.58
C ILE A 27 9.60 -6.95 22.91
N ILE A 28 10.47 -6.04 22.42
CA ILE A 28 11.76 -6.38 21.80
C ILE A 28 12.69 -7.06 22.81
N LEU A 29 12.78 -6.55 24.05
CA LEU A 29 13.60 -7.10 25.13
C LEU A 29 13.13 -8.49 25.60
N ARG A 30 11.87 -8.83 25.40
CA ARG A 30 11.20 -10.10 25.78
C ARG A 30 11.15 -10.37 27.28
N THR A 31 12.24 -10.20 27.98
CA THR A 31 12.39 -10.49 29.44
C THR A 31 13.08 -9.34 30.16
N GLY A 32 12.68 -9.09 31.39
CA GLY A 32 13.42 -8.24 32.31
C GLY A 32 14.67 -8.90 32.87
N VAL A 33 15.05 -8.47 34.06
CA VAL A 33 16.11 -9.05 34.88
C VAL A 33 15.59 -9.33 36.31
N ARG A 34 16.38 -9.98 37.12
CA ARG A 34 15.98 -10.27 38.51
C ARG A 34 15.62 -8.98 39.27
N GLY A 35 14.38 -8.89 39.70
CA GLY A 35 13.84 -7.72 40.41
C GLY A 35 13.32 -6.57 39.51
N GLN A 36 13.43 -6.68 38.18
CA GLN A 36 12.98 -5.62 37.26
C GLN A 36 12.26 -6.24 36.06
N SER A 37 10.99 -5.82 35.82
CA SER A 37 10.23 -6.27 34.64
C SER A 37 10.81 -5.76 33.33
N ALA A 38 10.46 -6.38 32.20
CA ALA A 38 10.88 -5.93 30.88
C ALA A 38 10.43 -4.47 30.60
N LEU A 39 9.22 -4.08 31.05
CA LEU A 39 8.71 -2.72 30.91
C LEU A 39 9.50 -1.72 31.76
N ALA A 40 9.83 -2.07 33.01
CA ALA A 40 10.64 -1.22 33.87
C ALA A 40 12.07 -1.08 33.32
N LEU A 41 12.65 -2.14 32.76
CA LEU A 41 13.95 -2.08 32.09
C LEU A 41 13.91 -1.22 30.83
N ALA A 42 12.85 -1.29 30.03
CA ALA A 42 12.66 -0.46 28.84
C ALA A 42 12.53 1.02 29.20
N ASN A 43 11.78 1.36 30.25
CA ASN A 43 11.69 2.73 30.75
C ASN A 43 13.05 3.28 31.20
N SER A 44 13.82 2.49 31.95
CA SER A 44 15.17 2.86 32.38
C SER A 44 16.09 3.14 31.21
N LEU A 45 16.06 2.29 30.18
CA LEU A 45 16.83 2.50 28.94
C LEU A 45 16.46 3.82 28.25
N LEU A 46 15.17 4.03 28.03
CA LEU A 46 14.70 5.23 27.35
C LEU A 46 15.09 6.50 28.12
N GLN A 47 15.04 6.43 29.46
CA GLN A 47 15.45 7.55 30.32
C GLN A 47 16.96 7.83 30.22
N VAL A 48 17.80 6.80 30.33
CA VAL A 48 19.28 6.95 30.32
C VAL A 48 19.79 7.42 28.97
N PHE A 49 19.23 6.89 27.87
CA PHE A 49 19.73 7.21 26.52
C PHE A 49 18.95 8.34 25.81
N GLY A 50 18.01 9.00 26.48
CA GLY A 50 17.27 10.12 25.89
C GLY A 50 16.25 9.70 24.84
N GLY A 51 15.56 8.58 25.09
CA GLY A 51 14.49 8.07 24.21
C GLY A 51 14.99 7.13 23.09
N VAL A 52 14.09 6.80 22.17
CA VAL A 52 14.39 5.92 21.03
C VAL A 52 15.49 6.49 20.14
N ARG A 53 15.49 7.80 19.92
CA ARG A 53 16.50 8.50 19.11
C ARG A 53 17.89 8.37 19.71
N GLY A 54 18.01 8.54 21.02
CA GLY A 54 19.27 8.39 21.71
C GLY A 54 19.79 6.94 21.69
N MET A 55 18.91 5.96 21.87
CA MET A 55 19.27 4.55 21.67
C MET A 55 19.70 4.23 20.24
N ALA A 56 19.14 4.90 19.24
CA ALA A 56 19.53 4.73 17.85
C ALA A 56 20.95 5.22 17.58
N SER A 57 21.35 6.35 18.14
CA SER A 57 22.69 6.95 17.98
C SER A 57 23.77 6.30 18.86
N THR A 58 23.38 5.63 19.94
CA THR A 58 24.33 4.98 20.87
C THR A 58 24.92 3.70 20.27
N SER A 59 26.21 3.40 20.54
CA SER A 59 26.83 2.16 20.09
C SER A 59 26.24 0.92 20.75
N THR A 60 26.39 -0.26 20.13
CA THR A 60 25.95 -1.53 20.72
C THR A 60 26.69 -1.83 22.03
N GLN A 61 27.98 -1.46 22.09
CA GLN A 61 28.81 -1.62 23.28
C GLN A 61 28.30 -0.76 24.43
N ASP A 62 28.00 0.52 24.17
CA ASP A 62 27.48 1.44 25.20
C ASP A 62 26.08 1.04 25.69
N LEU A 63 25.20 0.56 24.79
CA LEU A 63 23.93 0.00 25.21
C LEU A 63 24.11 -1.19 26.13
N ALA A 64 25.09 -2.05 25.89
CA ALA A 64 25.39 -3.22 26.71
C ALA A 64 25.97 -2.88 28.11
N THR A 65 26.44 -1.64 28.35
CA THR A 65 26.88 -1.20 29.68
C THR A 65 25.73 -0.97 30.64
N HIS A 66 24.50 -0.79 30.12
CA HIS A 66 23.34 -0.58 30.97
C HIS A 66 23.00 -1.85 31.74
N LYS A 67 22.80 -1.71 33.06
CA LYS A 67 22.46 -2.83 33.93
C LYS A 67 21.20 -3.57 33.43
N GLY A 68 21.34 -4.85 33.14
CA GLY A 68 20.26 -5.69 32.64
C GLY A 68 20.17 -5.79 31.10
N ILE A 69 21.06 -5.12 30.40
CA ILE A 69 21.23 -5.23 28.93
C ILE A 69 22.58 -5.90 28.66
N GLY A 70 22.54 -7.19 28.35
CA GLY A 70 23.72 -7.86 27.83
C GLY A 70 23.88 -7.66 26.32
N PRO A 71 24.99 -8.14 25.73
CA PRO A 71 25.25 -8.01 24.29
C PRO A 71 24.08 -8.47 23.40
N ALA A 72 23.43 -9.59 23.76
CA ALA A 72 22.29 -10.10 22.99
C ALA A 72 21.11 -9.12 22.92
N LYS A 73 20.73 -8.49 24.04
CA LYS A 73 19.65 -7.50 24.07
C LYS A 73 20.03 -6.21 23.36
N ALA A 74 21.29 -5.77 23.50
CA ALA A 74 21.80 -4.60 22.78
C ALA A 74 21.73 -4.81 21.24
N VAL A 75 22.14 -5.99 20.75
CA VAL A 75 22.02 -6.36 19.33
C VAL A 75 20.57 -6.40 18.88
N GLN A 76 19.65 -6.97 19.67
CA GLN A 76 18.21 -6.99 19.35
C GLN A 76 17.63 -5.58 19.18
N ILE A 77 17.97 -4.66 20.09
CA ILE A 77 17.53 -3.25 20.00
C ILE A 77 18.08 -2.61 18.70
N LYS A 78 19.37 -2.74 18.44
CA LYS A 78 20.01 -2.16 17.25
C LYS A 78 19.46 -2.74 15.95
N ALA A 79 19.23 -4.06 15.91
CA ALA A 79 18.62 -4.72 14.76
C ALA A 79 17.18 -4.22 14.50
N ALA A 80 16.37 -4.06 15.55
CA ALA A 80 14.99 -3.55 15.41
C ALA A 80 14.97 -2.09 14.92
N ILE A 81 15.88 -1.24 15.45
CA ILE A 81 16.02 0.15 15.00
C ILE A 81 16.47 0.20 13.55
N GLU A 82 17.46 -0.62 13.16
CA GLU A 82 17.96 -0.65 11.79
C GLU A 82 16.91 -1.15 10.80
N LEU A 83 16.12 -2.17 11.17
CA LEU A 83 14.99 -2.62 10.34
C LEU A 83 13.94 -1.51 10.16
N GLY A 84 13.60 -0.79 11.23
CA GLY A 84 12.73 0.38 11.14
C GLY A 84 13.31 1.48 10.26
N ARG A 85 14.60 1.76 10.38
CA ARG A 85 15.29 2.74 9.52
C ARG A 85 15.24 2.32 8.05
N ARG A 86 15.53 1.06 7.72
CA ARG A 86 15.41 0.55 6.35
C ARG A 86 14.00 0.63 5.81
N ALA A 87 13.01 0.26 6.62
CA ALA A 87 11.61 0.38 6.23
C ALA A 87 11.20 1.84 5.93
N PHE A 88 11.78 2.81 6.65
CA PHE A 88 11.56 4.24 6.43
C PHE A 88 12.39 4.83 5.28
N MET A 89 13.56 4.23 5.00
CA MET A 89 14.47 4.61 3.92
C MET A 89 14.21 3.88 2.60
N LEU A 90 13.16 3.05 2.52
CA LEU A 90 12.53 2.74 1.24
C LEU A 90 11.93 4.06 0.74
N GLU A 91 12.83 4.95 0.28
CA GLU A 91 12.45 6.23 -0.29
C GLU A 91 11.47 5.97 -1.41
N PRO A 92 10.43 6.80 -1.53
CA PRO A 92 9.59 6.81 -2.73
C PRO A 92 10.40 7.04 -4.02
N GLU A 93 11.68 7.38 -3.90
CA GLU A 93 12.61 7.60 -5.03
C GLU A 93 12.97 6.31 -5.76
N ASP A 94 12.93 5.15 -5.08
CA ASP A 94 13.16 3.84 -5.70
C ASP A 94 11.90 3.27 -6.39
N LEU A 95 10.75 3.92 -6.23
CA LEU A 95 9.52 3.52 -6.91
C LEU A 95 9.55 3.98 -8.36
N VAL A 96 9.30 3.04 -9.29
CA VAL A 96 9.19 3.34 -10.72
C VAL A 96 8.13 4.42 -10.93
N GLN A 97 8.50 5.53 -11.56
CA GLN A 97 7.59 6.59 -11.93
C GLN A 97 7.03 6.34 -13.32
N ILE A 98 5.73 6.40 -13.45
CA ILE A 98 5.03 6.24 -14.73
C ILE A 98 4.76 7.62 -15.33
N ASN A 99 5.40 7.90 -16.47
CA ASN A 99 5.21 9.12 -17.25
C ASN A 99 4.40 8.85 -18.53
N GLY A 100 4.38 7.59 -18.98
CA GLY A 100 3.68 7.17 -20.18
C GLY A 100 3.40 5.68 -20.23
N PRO A 101 2.65 5.22 -21.26
CA PRO A 101 2.31 3.79 -21.40
C PRO A 101 3.53 2.90 -21.62
N GLN A 102 4.61 3.43 -22.16
CA GLN A 102 5.86 2.70 -22.36
C GLN A 102 6.47 2.28 -21.02
N ASP A 103 6.48 3.16 -20.00
CA ASP A 103 7.04 2.83 -18.68
C ASP A 103 6.29 1.65 -18.05
N VAL A 104 4.97 1.62 -18.23
CA VAL A 104 4.13 0.51 -17.77
C VAL A 104 4.47 -0.77 -18.55
N ALA A 105 4.59 -0.67 -19.86
CA ALA A 105 4.92 -1.83 -20.70
C ALA A 105 6.28 -2.42 -20.32
N GLU A 106 7.31 -1.60 -20.11
CA GLU A 106 8.64 -2.03 -19.67
C GLU A 106 8.58 -2.75 -18.30
N LEU A 107 7.73 -2.26 -17.39
CA LEU A 107 7.55 -2.87 -16.08
C LEU A 107 6.93 -4.28 -16.15
N ILE A 108 6.01 -4.52 -17.10
CA ILE A 108 5.13 -5.70 -17.06
C ILE A 108 5.36 -6.71 -18.18
N VAL A 109 5.91 -6.31 -19.34
CA VAL A 109 6.08 -7.18 -20.51
C VAL A 109 6.94 -8.41 -20.17
N GLY A 110 7.99 -8.23 -19.37
CA GLY A 110 8.86 -9.35 -18.94
C GLY A 110 8.10 -10.49 -18.29
N ASP A 111 7.13 -10.16 -17.43
CA ASP A 111 6.37 -11.12 -16.63
C ASP A 111 5.10 -11.63 -17.33
N MET A 112 4.53 -10.83 -18.24
CA MET A 112 3.19 -11.12 -18.78
C MET A 112 3.20 -11.74 -20.16
N ARG A 113 4.25 -11.55 -20.98
CA ARG A 113 4.30 -12.02 -22.37
C ARG A 113 4.29 -13.55 -22.54
N TYR A 114 4.74 -14.29 -21.51
CA TYR A 114 4.84 -15.75 -21.55
C TYR A 114 3.67 -16.47 -20.86
N LEU A 115 2.69 -15.72 -20.38
CA LEU A 115 1.55 -16.30 -19.69
C LEU A 115 0.61 -16.98 -20.71
N ASP A 116 0.28 -18.24 -20.43
CA ASP A 116 -0.58 -19.09 -21.27
C ASP A 116 -2.07 -18.77 -21.13
N ARG A 117 -2.42 -17.91 -20.17
CA ARG A 117 -3.78 -17.43 -19.90
C ARG A 117 -3.80 -15.92 -19.81
N GLU A 118 -4.99 -15.36 -20.01
CA GLU A 118 -5.21 -13.94 -19.75
C GLU A 118 -5.11 -13.64 -18.25
N HIS A 119 -4.26 -12.72 -17.88
CA HIS A 119 -4.11 -12.18 -16.55
C HIS A 119 -4.53 -10.72 -16.55
N PHE A 120 -5.53 -10.40 -15.75
CA PHE A 120 -5.90 -9.01 -15.54
C PHE A 120 -5.24 -8.50 -14.26
N LYS A 121 -4.43 -7.47 -14.38
CA LYS A 121 -3.67 -6.85 -13.29
C LYS A 121 -3.98 -5.37 -13.18
N VAL A 122 -3.70 -4.81 -12.00
CA VAL A 122 -3.82 -3.40 -11.73
C VAL A 122 -2.50 -2.88 -11.18
N VAL A 123 -1.94 -1.88 -11.82
CA VAL A 123 -0.81 -1.09 -11.31
C VAL A 123 -1.38 -0.02 -10.40
N ILE A 124 -1.07 -0.09 -9.13
CA ILE A 124 -1.51 0.86 -8.11
C ILE A 124 -0.48 1.99 -8.02
N LEU A 125 -0.97 3.23 -8.16
CA LEU A 125 -0.14 4.42 -8.19
C LEU A 125 -0.50 5.38 -7.06
N ASN A 126 0.52 6.06 -6.52
CA ASN A 126 0.31 7.20 -5.64
C ASN A 126 -0.01 8.49 -6.44
N ALA A 127 -0.23 9.60 -5.72
CA ALA A 127 -0.55 10.89 -6.31
C ALA A 127 0.57 11.47 -7.22
N LYS A 128 1.79 10.94 -7.15
CA LYS A 128 2.93 11.32 -8.00
C LYS A 128 3.14 10.35 -9.18
N ASN A 129 2.18 9.49 -9.48
CA ASN A 129 2.26 8.42 -10.48
C ASN A 129 3.42 7.43 -10.25
N ARG A 130 3.82 7.18 -9.02
CA ARG A 130 4.80 6.17 -8.69
C ARG A 130 4.12 4.86 -8.37
N VAL A 131 4.67 3.75 -8.85
CA VAL A 131 4.14 2.40 -8.67
C VAL A 131 4.30 1.96 -7.22
N GLU A 132 3.18 1.78 -6.52
CA GLU A 132 3.18 1.25 -5.16
C GLU A 132 3.03 -0.27 -5.13
N ASP A 133 2.28 -0.82 -6.09
CA ASP A 133 2.10 -2.27 -6.21
C ASP A 133 1.56 -2.68 -7.58
N LEU A 134 1.69 -3.97 -7.89
CA LEU A 134 1.12 -4.64 -9.06
C LEU A 134 0.29 -5.84 -8.61
N VAL A 135 -1.02 -5.71 -8.67
CA VAL A 135 -1.97 -6.70 -8.13
C VAL A 135 -2.63 -7.48 -9.25
N THR A 136 -2.58 -8.82 -9.17
CA THR A 136 -3.36 -9.69 -10.05
C THR A 136 -4.80 -9.76 -9.54
N ILE A 137 -5.75 -9.36 -10.38
CA ILE A 137 -7.19 -9.36 -10.06
C ILE A 137 -7.83 -10.68 -10.50
N SER A 138 -7.50 -11.16 -11.69
CA SER A 138 -8.07 -12.39 -12.24
C SER A 138 -7.12 -13.11 -13.19
N ILE A 139 -7.34 -14.41 -13.36
CA ILE A 139 -6.62 -15.29 -14.28
C ILE A 139 -7.66 -16.13 -15.01
N GLY A 140 -7.64 -16.12 -16.35
CA GLY A 140 -8.58 -16.84 -17.22
C GLY A 140 -9.08 -15.96 -18.35
N SER A 141 -10.08 -16.39 -19.13
CA SER A 141 -10.69 -15.54 -20.15
C SER A 141 -11.35 -14.30 -19.54
N LEU A 142 -11.25 -13.16 -20.20
CA LEU A 142 -11.91 -11.90 -19.82
C LEU A 142 -13.43 -12.00 -20.04
N ASP A 143 -14.08 -12.97 -19.39
CA ASP A 143 -15.52 -12.88 -19.24
C ASP A 143 -15.84 -11.78 -18.22
N SER A 144 -16.91 -11.04 -18.43
CA SER A 144 -17.32 -9.86 -17.63
C SER A 144 -17.43 -10.11 -16.12
N SER A 145 -17.35 -11.36 -15.69
CA SER A 145 -17.31 -11.81 -14.30
C SER A 145 -15.92 -11.67 -13.64
N LEU A 146 -14.82 -11.67 -14.42
CA LEU A 146 -13.45 -11.79 -13.89
C LEU A 146 -12.82 -10.44 -13.53
N ALA A 147 -13.15 -9.35 -14.23
CA ALA A 147 -12.68 -7.99 -13.92
C ALA A 147 -13.80 -7.13 -13.33
N HIS A 148 -14.52 -7.67 -12.35
CA HIS A 148 -15.62 -6.93 -11.72
C HIS A 148 -15.08 -5.71 -10.97
N PRO A 149 -15.68 -4.51 -11.09
CA PRO A 149 -15.24 -3.28 -10.42
C PRO A 149 -14.97 -3.46 -8.92
N ARG A 150 -15.82 -4.25 -8.25
CA ARG A 150 -15.65 -4.55 -6.82
C ARG A 150 -14.28 -5.18 -6.50
N GLU A 151 -13.79 -6.11 -7.32
CA GLU A 151 -12.52 -6.79 -7.07
C GLU A 151 -11.33 -5.88 -7.41
N VAL A 152 -11.44 -5.09 -8.48
CA VAL A 152 -10.43 -4.09 -8.85
C VAL A 152 -10.29 -3.03 -7.76
N PHE A 153 -11.38 -2.38 -7.38
CA PHE A 153 -11.33 -1.23 -6.47
C PHE A 153 -11.24 -1.61 -4.99
N LYS A 154 -11.53 -2.85 -4.60
CA LYS A 154 -11.30 -3.35 -3.24
C LYS A 154 -9.85 -3.14 -2.78
N GLU A 155 -8.88 -3.54 -3.62
CA GLU A 155 -7.46 -3.37 -3.30
C GLU A 155 -7.05 -1.90 -3.33
N CYS A 156 -7.61 -1.12 -4.25
CA CYS A 156 -7.36 0.31 -4.36
C CYS A 156 -7.82 1.07 -3.11
N VAL A 157 -9.05 0.81 -2.66
CA VAL A 157 -9.61 1.43 -1.45
C VAL A 157 -8.83 1.02 -0.20
N ARG A 158 -8.47 -0.26 -0.07
CA ARG A 158 -7.70 -0.77 1.06
C ARG A 158 -6.34 -0.06 1.21
N ARG A 159 -5.76 0.39 0.09
CA ARG A 159 -4.44 1.03 0.04
C ARG A 159 -4.50 2.55 -0.06
N ASN A 160 -5.71 3.14 -0.04
CA ASN A 160 -5.91 4.58 -0.25
C ASN A 160 -5.21 5.11 -1.51
N CYS A 161 -5.20 4.31 -2.60
CA CYS A 161 -4.54 4.72 -3.82
C CYS A 161 -5.27 5.87 -4.51
N ALA A 162 -4.50 6.75 -5.17
CA ALA A 162 -5.07 7.88 -5.90
C ALA A 162 -5.41 7.52 -7.36
N ARG A 163 -4.61 6.64 -7.97
CA ARG A 163 -4.67 6.32 -9.40
C ARG A 163 -4.32 4.88 -9.68
N VAL A 164 -4.83 4.36 -10.78
CA VAL A 164 -4.53 3.01 -11.26
C VAL A 164 -4.30 2.99 -12.76
N ILE A 165 -3.53 2.00 -13.22
CA ILE A 165 -3.48 1.60 -14.62
C ILE A 165 -3.90 0.15 -14.71
N LEU A 166 -4.83 -0.14 -15.62
CA LEU A 166 -5.29 -1.49 -15.90
C LEU A 166 -4.32 -2.14 -16.87
N VAL A 167 -4.09 -3.43 -16.69
CA VAL A 167 -3.18 -4.19 -17.56
C VAL A 167 -3.73 -5.59 -17.77
N HIS A 168 -3.72 -6.07 -19.00
CA HIS A 168 -3.89 -7.49 -19.26
C HIS A 168 -3.05 -7.97 -20.46
N ASN A 169 -2.80 -9.26 -20.54
CA ASN A 169 -2.11 -9.87 -21.66
C ASN A 169 -3.06 -10.66 -22.55
N HIS A 170 -2.77 -10.66 -23.84
CA HIS A 170 -3.39 -11.59 -24.79
C HIS A 170 -2.43 -12.76 -25.08
N PRO A 171 -2.77 -14.01 -24.70
CA PRO A 171 -1.96 -15.19 -25.01
C PRO A 171 -1.77 -15.44 -26.51
N SER A 172 -2.64 -14.86 -27.35
CA SER A 172 -2.48 -14.89 -28.81
C SER A 172 -1.26 -14.13 -29.33
N GLY A 173 -0.67 -13.27 -28.49
CA GLY A 173 0.44 -12.38 -28.87
C GLY A 173 0.01 -11.10 -29.59
N ASP A 174 -1.26 -10.94 -29.96
CA ASP A 174 -1.79 -9.71 -30.59
C ASP A 174 -2.41 -8.80 -29.52
N PRO A 175 -1.84 -7.60 -29.25
CA PRO A 175 -2.36 -6.67 -28.25
C PRO A 175 -3.54 -5.81 -28.76
N THR A 176 -4.15 -6.15 -29.89
CA THR A 176 -5.29 -5.41 -30.43
C THR A 176 -6.50 -5.54 -29.48
N PRO A 177 -7.07 -4.40 -28.98
CA PRO A 177 -8.20 -4.43 -28.08
C PRO A 177 -9.44 -5.08 -28.72
N SER A 178 -10.10 -5.95 -27.98
CA SER A 178 -11.45 -6.44 -28.32
C SER A 178 -12.53 -5.44 -27.86
N ASP A 179 -13.76 -5.61 -28.37
CA ASP A 179 -14.92 -4.83 -27.90
C ASP A 179 -15.18 -5.05 -26.39
N ALA A 180 -14.88 -6.24 -25.88
CA ALA A 180 -15.00 -6.56 -24.46
C ALA A 180 -13.97 -5.77 -23.62
N ASP A 181 -12.75 -5.63 -24.11
CA ASP A 181 -11.70 -4.85 -23.45
C ASP A 181 -12.08 -3.36 -23.36
N ILE A 182 -12.63 -2.83 -24.44
CA ILE A 182 -13.10 -1.45 -24.48
C ILE A 182 -14.27 -1.25 -23.51
N ALA A 183 -15.23 -2.18 -23.50
CA ALA A 183 -16.41 -2.09 -22.64
C ALA A 183 -16.03 -2.17 -21.15
N ILE A 184 -15.15 -3.12 -20.76
CA ILE A 184 -14.71 -3.24 -19.36
C ILE A 184 -13.86 -2.04 -18.93
N THR A 185 -13.03 -1.51 -19.81
CA THR A 185 -12.23 -0.30 -19.54
C THR A 185 -13.11 0.89 -19.22
N ARG A 186 -14.10 1.17 -20.06
CA ARG A 186 -15.08 2.25 -19.83
C ARG A 186 -15.84 2.08 -18.54
N ARG A 187 -16.30 0.86 -18.26
CA ARG A 187 -16.99 0.54 -17.01
C ARG A 187 -16.12 0.79 -15.78
N LEU A 188 -14.86 0.34 -15.82
CA LEU A 188 -13.92 0.56 -14.71
C LEU A 188 -13.56 2.04 -14.57
N ALA A 189 -13.34 2.76 -15.65
CA ALA A 189 -13.07 4.20 -15.61
C ALA A 189 -14.23 4.98 -14.97
N SER A 190 -15.48 4.66 -15.33
CA SER A 190 -16.67 5.27 -14.72
C SER A 190 -16.79 4.95 -13.22
N CYS A 191 -16.53 3.69 -12.83
CA CYS A 191 -16.55 3.30 -11.42
C CYS A 191 -15.44 3.99 -10.61
N GLY A 192 -14.22 4.08 -11.16
CA GLY A 192 -13.09 4.75 -10.54
C GLY A 192 -13.37 6.22 -10.27
N LEU A 193 -14.03 6.88 -11.21
CA LEU A 193 -14.43 8.27 -11.09
C LEU A 193 -15.40 8.51 -9.93
N ILE A 194 -16.41 7.62 -9.74
CA ILE A 194 -17.34 7.69 -8.62
C ILE A 194 -16.60 7.48 -7.27
N LEU A 195 -15.58 6.63 -7.26
CA LEU A 195 -14.79 6.33 -6.05
C LEU A 195 -13.67 7.35 -5.78
N GLY A 196 -13.45 8.32 -6.66
CA GLY A 196 -12.31 9.25 -6.57
C GLY A 196 -10.96 8.59 -6.88
N ILE A 197 -10.95 7.45 -7.59
CA ILE A 197 -9.75 6.70 -7.99
C ILE A 197 -9.64 6.76 -9.51
N GLU A 198 -8.69 7.54 -10.01
CA GLU A 198 -8.54 7.76 -11.45
C GLU A 198 -7.95 6.54 -12.17
N VAL A 199 -8.61 6.04 -13.19
CA VAL A 199 -8.05 5.06 -14.14
C VAL A 199 -7.32 5.83 -15.22
N LEU A 200 -5.98 5.82 -15.18
CA LEU A 200 -5.13 6.62 -16.08
C LEU A 200 -5.05 6.03 -17.48
N ASP A 201 -4.97 4.71 -17.59
CA ASP A 201 -4.84 3.99 -18.86
C ASP A 201 -5.26 2.54 -18.70
N HIS A 202 -5.35 1.83 -19.84
CA HIS A 202 -5.44 0.39 -19.92
C HIS A 202 -4.45 -0.12 -20.98
N ILE A 203 -3.48 -0.90 -20.54
CA ILE A 203 -2.41 -1.43 -21.36
C ILE A 203 -2.67 -2.91 -21.68
N ILE A 204 -2.76 -3.24 -22.96
CA ILE A 204 -2.85 -4.62 -23.41
C ILE A 204 -1.47 -5.06 -23.91
N VAL A 205 -0.99 -6.19 -23.39
CA VAL A 205 0.32 -6.75 -23.71
C VAL A 205 0.14 -7.95 -24.64
N GLY A 206 0.87 -7.94 -25.74
CA GLY A 206 1.05 -9.07 -26.63
C GLY A 206 2.51 -9.55 -26.64
N ASP A 207 2.92 -10.22 -27.72
CA ASP A 207 4.30 -10.69 -27.90
C ASP A 207 5.25 -9.50 -28.18
N ASN A 208 5.98 -9.06 -27.14
CA ASN A 208 6.89 -7.89 -27.17
C ASN A 208 6.26 -6.58 -27.68
N ARG A 209 4.95 -6.48 -27.68
CA ARG A 209 4.18 -5.29 -28.11
C ARG A 209 3.12 -4.97 -27.08
N TYR A 210 2.70 -3.73 -27.06
CA TYR A 210 1.58 -3.30 -26.25
C TYR A 210 0.69 -2.32 -27.01
N LYS A 211 -0.50 -2.12 -26.51
CA LYS A 211 -1.44 -1.07 -26.92
C LYS A 211 -1.96 -0.35 -25.68
N SER A 212 -2.04 0.97 -25.75
CA SER A 212 -2.70 1.83 -24.77
C SER A 212 -4.08 2.19 -25.29
N LEU A 213 -5.12 1.89 -24.52
CA LEU A 213 -6.49 2.26 -24.89
C LEU A 213 -6.71 3.77 -24.81
N LYS A 214 -5.95 4.45 -23.97
CA LYS A 214 -5.96 5.92 -23.91
C LYS A 214 -5.40 6.54 -25.18
N GLU A 215 -4.23 6.07 -25.65
CA GLU A 215 -3.63 6.56 -26.91
C GLU A 215 -4.51 6.25 -28.12
N LEU A 216 -5.26 5.15 -28.08
CA LEU A 216 -6.21 4.76 -29.11
C LEU A 216 -7.54 5.55 -29.03
N GLY A 217 -7.72 6.43 -28.03
CA GLY A 217 -8.93 7.25 -27.86
C GLY A 217 -10.14 6.50 -27.29
N PHE A 218 -9.97 5.27 -26.79
CA PHE A 218 -11.09 4.47 -26.23
C PHE A 218 -11.47 4.85 -24.79
N MET A 219 -10.66 5.68 -24.13
CA MET A 219 -10.90 6.14 -22.77
C MET A 219 -11.44 7.56 -22.69
N ASP A 220 -11.68 8.20 -23.84
CA ASP A 220 -12.31 9.52 -23.86
C ASP A 220 -13.72 9.43 -23.29
N ARG A 221 -14.00 10.34 -22.34
CA ARG A 221 -15.27 10.36 -21.63
C ARG A 221 -16.37 10.84 -22.54
N GLU A 222 -17.47 10.11 -22.60
CA GLU A 222 -18.69 10.59 -23.21
C GLU A 222 -19.14 11.91 -22.54
N PRO A 223 -19.66 12.87 -23.31
CA PRO A 223 -20.11 14.16 -22.77
C PRO A 223 -21.16 14.05 -21.66
N VAL A 224 -21.93 12.96 -21.63
CA VAL A 224 -22.97 12.68 -20.62
C VAL A 224 -22.35 12.34 -19.26
N GLU A 225 -21.27 11.54 -19.22
CA GLU A 225 -20.56 11.18 -17.98
C GLU A 225 -19.90 12.40 -17.34
N ARG A 226 -19.34 13.30 -18.13
CA ARG A 226 -18.80 14.58 -17.64
C ARG A 226 -19.88 15.45 -17.01
N ARG A 227 -21.12 15.46 -17.56
CA ARG A 227 -22.25 16.23 -17.02
C ARG A 227 -22.79 15.64 -15.72
N MET A 228 -22.92 14.32 -15.62
CA MET A 228 -23.39 13.68 -14.39
C MET A 228 -22.44 13.95 -13.20
N ILE A 229 -21.14 13.97 -13.44
CA ILE A 229 -20.15 14.20 -12.38
C ILE A 229 -20.07 15.68 -12.01
N ALA A 230 -20.16 16.58 -12.99
CA ALA A 230 -20.25 18.02 -12.72
C ALA A 230 -21.54 18.42 -11.98
N SER A 231 -22.59 17.59 -12.05
CA SER A 231 -23.82 17.79 -11.28
C SER A 231 -23.86 17.09 -9.93
N MET A 232 -22.86 16.25 -9.61
CA MET A 232 -22.61 15.75 -8.27
C MET A 232 -21.76 16.78 -7.50
N ASP A 233 -22.31 17.97 -7.28
CA ASP A 233 -21.77 18.91 -6.34
C ASP A 233 -21.72 18.27 -4.95
N TRP A 234 -20.54 17.83 -4.55
CA TRP A 234 -20.23 17.59 -3.14
C TRP A 234 -20.06 18.96 -2.49
N GLU A 235 -21.14 19.73 -2.40
CA GLU A 235 -21.19 20.77 -1.39
C GLU A 235 -20.99 20.05 -0.06
N SER A 236 -19.91 20.40 0.62
CA SER A 236 -19.67 20.00 2.00
C SER A 236 -20.97 20.30 2.74
N PRO A 237 -21.58 19.36 3.48
CA PRO A 237 -22.71 19.71 4.30
C PRO A 237 -22.25 20.82 5.24
N GLU A 238 -22.74 22.03 5.00
CA GLU A 238 -22.61 23.12 5.97
C GLU A 238 -23.03 22.53 7.31
N SER A 239 -22.20 22.77 8.30
CA SER A 239 -22.29 22.40 9.69
C SER A 239 -23.74 22.50 10.27
N GLY A 240 -24.60 21.57 9.91
CA GLY A 240 -25.83 21.29 10.61
C GLY A 240 -25.52 20.31 11.73
N CYS A 241 -25.26 20.82 12.94
CA CYS A 241 -25.33 20.03 14.16
C CYS A 241 -26.68 19.32 14.18
N LEU A 242 -26.69 18.01 14.00
CA LEU A 242 -27.82 17.18 14.45
C LEU A 242 -27.73 17.14 15.96
N GLU A 243 -28.52 18.00 16.63
CA GLU A 243 -28.84 17.83 18.05
C GLU A 243 -29.63 16.53 18.17
N PHE A 244 -29.02 15.51 18.74
CA PHE A 244 -29.71 14.35 19.25
C PHE A 244 -30.28 14.72 20.62
N ASP A 245 -31.57 15.07 20.67
CA ASP A 245 -32.31 15.14 21.92
C ASP A 245 -32.37 13.76 22.58
N ALA A 246 -32.14 13.74 23.90
CA ALA A 246 -31.97 12.61 24.80
C ALA A 246 -33.26 11.78 24.99
#